data_f6f91eca2ec0b1f1a50bfefc2c7f0fcb
#
_entry.id   f6f91eca2ec0b1f1a50bfefc2c7f0fcb
#
_cell.length_a   1.000
_cell.length_b   1.000
_cell.length_c   1.000
_cell.angle_alpha   90.00
_cell.angle_beta   90.00
_cell.angle_gamma   90.00
#
_symmetry.space_group_name_H-M   'P 1'
#
loop_
_entity.id
_entity.type
_entity.pdbx_description
1 polymer ?
#
loop_
_entity_poly.entity_id
_entity_poly.type
_entity_poly.pdbx_seq_one_letter_code
_entity_poly.pdbx_strand_id
1 'polypeptide(L)'
;MRLRLILAAVLLGGMALAQGRLPEPKGGTTIYVIRPGDTLWDISKRFFNNPLLWPRLWEINPFIDDPNLIYPGEVLSLKPRPPKLPVVKVTPQTRVASLKEMEPPPPVLYYSRGGHEGFIAPDEWEHMGTILSSDPPKILLGEGDTVYTNVGWDDGVRAGDRFTVFRTSKVVLHPITGRRVGYKVAILGEIEVSEVLGNKMSSARVTNSFREITRGARIRPVQPSVKEVVLKKGNEKLEGFVVETLNNIELSGKGDIAYLDVGEEDGVVPGNTFSIYKLPRKAFDPDIGKTVTIPPSLVGKIAVLKVERDTSTGIIIESTRQIEKGDMVSLDL
;
A
#
# COMPACT_ATOMS: atom_id res chain seq x y z
N MET A 1 38.72 37.17 52.83
CA MET A 1 37.39 36.78 52.35
C MET A 1 37.55 35.71 51.30
N ARG A 2 37.37 34.44 51.68
CA ARG A 2 37.75 33.26 50.81
C ARG A 2 36.48 32.75 50.15
N LEU A 3 36.44 32.89 48.81
CA LEU A 3 35.35 32.39 47.97
C LEU A 3 35.62 30.89 47.65
N ARG A 4 34.77 30.00 48.15
CA ARG A 4 34.85 28.58 47.85
C ARG A 4 34.05 28.29 46.55
N LEU A 5 34.78 27.90 45.50
CA LEU A 5 34.20 27.27 44.32
C LEU A 5 33.75 25.84 44.68
N ILE A 6 32.47 25.54 44.49
CA ILE A 6 31.93 24.18 44.52
C ILE A 6 31.91 23.67 43.10
N LEU A 7 32.79 22.71 42.82
CA LEU A 7 32.86 21.99 41.55
C LEU A 7 31.79 20.87 41.59
N ALA A 8 30.72 21.00 40.83
CA ALA A 8 29.72 19.95 40.65
C ALA A 8 30.23 18.96 39.58
N ALA A 9 30.73 17.82 40.03
CA ALA A 9 31.07 16.70 39.13
C ALA A 9 29.78 16.03 38.66
N VAL A 10 29.46 16.21 37.37
CA VAL A 10 28.42 15.43 36.70
C VAL A 10 29.01 14.04 36.37
N LEU A 11 28.67 13.04 37.15
CA LEU A 11 28.93 11.64 36.88
C LEU A 11 28.01 11.18 35.74
N LEU A 12 28.52 11.15 34.52
CA LEU A 12 27.96 10.37 33.43
C LEU A 12 28.19 8.88 33.72
N GLY A 13 27.24 8.29 34.45
CA GLY A 13 27.17 6.85 34.61
C GLY A 13 26.75 6.21 33.29
N GLY A 14 27.72 5.78 32.47
CA GLY A 14 27.47 4.90 31.35
C GLY A 14 26.85 3.60 31.82
N MET A 15 25.56 3.42 31.59
CA MET A 15 24.87 2.16 31.80
C MET A 15 25.29 1.19 30.72
N ALA A 16 26.34 0.40 30.98
CA ALA A 16 26.67 -0.79 30.20
C ALA A 16 25.44 -1.73 30.27
N LEU A 17 24.74 -1.88 29.15
CA LEU A 17 23.68 -2.88 28.98
C LEU A 17 24.34 -4.26 29.10
N ALA A 18 24.35 -4.82 30.32
CA ALA A 18 24.72 -6.20 30.53
C ALA A 18 23.80 -7.10 29.68
N GLN A 19 24.40 -7.83 28.75
CA GLN A 19 23.77 -8.90 27.96
C GLN A 19 23.44 -10.09 28.89
N GLY A 20 22.41 -9.96 29.73
CA GLY A 20 21.93 -10.98 30.64
C GLY A 20 20.56 -11.49 30.24
N ARG A 21 20.33 -12.80 30.31
CA ARG A 21 19.01 -13.45 30.19
C ARG A 21 18.01 -12.80 31.14
N LEU A 22 16.72 -12.75 30.73
CA LEU A 22 15.64 -12.42 31.65
C LEU A 22 15.69 -13.34 32.87
N PRO A 23 15.53 -12.81 34.10
CA PRO A 23 15.44 -13.63 35.30
C PRO A 23 14.20 -14.54 35.26
N GLU A 24 14.16 -15.58 36.07
CA GLU A 24 12.99 -16.44 36.18
C GLU A 24 11.78 -15.64 36.67
N PRO A 25 10.61 -15.72 35.97
CA PRO A 25 9.42 -15.02 36.40
C PRO A 25 8.84 -15.60 37.70
N LYS A 26 8.27 -14.73 38.52
CA LYS A 26 7.61 -15.15 39.76
C LYS A 26 6.55 -16.22 39.49
N GLY A 27 6.56 -17.29 40.30
CA GLY A 27 5.58 -18.37 40.19
C GLY A 27 5.83 -19.38 39.07
N GLY A 28 6.99 -19.35 38.38
CA GLY A 28 7.33 -20.30 37.31
C GLY A 28 6.47 -20.19 36.05
N THR A 29 5.64 -19.15 35.97
CA THR A 29 4.73 -18.89 34.82
C THR A 29 5.56 -18.60 33.57
N THR A 30 5.27 -19.30 32.47
CA THR A 30 5.98 -19.12 31.18
C THR A 30 5.26 -18.25 30.20
N ILE A 31 3.97 -18.05 30.37
CA ILE A 31 3.10 -17.25 29.53
C ILE A 31 2.14 -16.38 30.35
N TYR A 32 1.73 -15.25 29.82
CA TYR A 32 0.75 -14.37 30.43
C TYR A 32 -0.24 -13.87 29.39
N VAL A 33 -1.53 -13.87 29.70
CA VAL A 33 -2.57 -13.27 28.84
C VAL A 33 -2.74 -11.82 29.26
N ILE A 34 -2.52 -10.89 28.31
CA ILE A 34 -2.62 -9.45 28.53
C ILE A 34 -4.06 -9.08 28.93
N ARG A 35 -4.19 -8.25 29.94
CA ARG A 35 -5.48 -7.76 30.46
C ARG A 35 -5.69 -6.28 30.09
N PRO A 36 -6.93 -5.80 30.06
CA PRO A 36 -7.20 -4.38 29.85
C PRO A 36 -6.43 -3.51 30.86
N GLY A 37 -5.70 -2.51 30.35
CA GLY A 37 -4.90 -1.58 31.15
C GLY A 37 -3.49 -2.06 31.52
N ASP A 38 -3.08 -3.26 31.09
CA ASP A 38 -1.69 -3.70 31.27
C ASP A 38 -0.75 -2.94 30.34
N THR A 39 0.47 -2.70 30.82
CA THR A 39 1.62 -2.24 30.03
C THR A 39 2.76 -3.24 30.16
N LEU A 40 3.68 -3.26 29.18
CA LEU A 40 4.90 -4.10 29.31
C LEU A 40 5.73 -3.74 30.55
N TRP A 41 5.67 -2.47 30.97
CA TRP A 41 6.29 -1.96 32.19
C TRP A 41 5.69 -2.63 33.44
N ASP A 42 4.37 -2.64 33.57
CA ASP A 42 3.67 -3.22 34.73
C ASP A 42 3.79 -4.73 34.76
N ILE A 43 3.75 -5.38 33.59
CA ILE A 43 3.96 -6.84 33.47
C ILE A 43 5.39 -7.19 33.91
N SER A 44 6.40 -6.44 33.46
CA SER A 44 7.79 -6.64 33.87
C SER A 44 7.98 -6.42 35.38
N LYS A 45 7.35 -5.40 35.96
CA LYS A 45 7.35 -5.15 37.39
C LYS A 45 6.72 -6.34 38.16
N ARG A 46 5.58 -6.83 37.66
CA ARG A 46 4.81 -7.92 38.31
C ARG A 46 5.56 -9.24 38.31
N PHE A 47 6.13 -9.66 37.17
CA PHE A 47 6.72 -11.00 37.02
C PHE A 47 8.22 -11.06 37.30
N PHE A 48 8.95 -9.98 37.03
CA PHE A 48 10.41 -9.95 37.22
C PHE A 48 10.86 -9.05 38.38
N ASN A 49 9.91 -8.38 39.07
CA ASN A 49 10.18 -7.40 40.11
C ASN A 49 11.08 -6.24 39.68
N ASN A 50 11.19 -6.02 38.37
CA ASN A 50 11.99 -4.96 37.77
C ASN A 50 11.29 -4.44 36.49
N PRO A 51 10.68 -3.26 36.53
CA PRO A 51 9.99 -2.69 35.38
C PRO A 51 10.94 -2.39 34.21
N LEU A 52 12.23 -2.12 34.48
CA LEU A 52 13.22 -1.80 33.43
C LEU A 52 13.55 -2.98 32.51
N LEU A 53 13.02 -4.17 32.79
CA LEU A 53 13.17 -5.34 31.91
C LEU A 53 12.14 -5.40 30.77
N TRP A 54 11.24 -4.42 30.67
CA TRP A 54 10.24 -4.38 29.60
C TRP A 54 10.82 -4.43 28.17
N PRO A 55 11.99 -3.84 27.85
CA PRO A 55 12.53 -3.97 26.50
C PRO A 55 12.93 -5.41 26.16
N ARG A 56 13.43 -6.15 27.12
CA ARG A 56 13.76 -7.58 26.95
C ARG A 56 12.52 -8.46 26.87
N LEU A 57 11.48 -8.10 27.63
CA LEU A 57 10.19 -8.77 27.52
C LEU A 57 9.59 -8.56 26.13
N TRP A 58 9.73 -7.38 25.56
CA TRP A 58 9.33 -7.07 24.19
C TRP A 58 10.16 -7.88 23.17
N GLU A 59 11.48 -7.91 23.31
CA GLU A 59 12.40 -8.63 22.42
C GLU A 59 12.06 -10.13 22.25
N ILE A 60 11.59 -10.78 23.31
CA ILE A 60 11.18 -12.20 23.24
C ILE A 60 9.75 -12.42 22.74
N ASN A 61 9.04 -11.33 22.42
CA ASN A 61 7.67 -11.31 21.88
C ASN A 61 7.59 -10.50 20.58
N PRO A 62 8.22 -10.98 19.50
CA PRO A 62 8.38 -10.23 18.25
C PRO A 62 7.06 -9.98 17.50
N PHE A 63 5.93 -10.49 17.96
CA PHE A 63 4.61 -10.19 17.43
C PHE A 63 4.08 -8.80 17.86
N ILE A 64 4.73 -8.18 18.86
CA ILE A 64 4.40 -6.82 19.30
C ILE A 64 5.24 -5.83 18.49
N ASP A 65 4.62 -5.18 17.51
CA ASP A 65 5.27 -4.20 16.65
C ASP A 65 5.63 -2.91 17.39
N ASP A 66 4.70 -2.39 18.19
CA ASP A 66 4.90 -1.20 19.04
C ASP A 66 4.77 -1.58 20.53
N PRO A 67 5.81 -1.40 21.33
CA PRO A 67 5.79 -1.74 22.77
C PRO A 67 4.78 -0.90 23.59
N ASN A 68 4.27 0.20 23.04
CA ASN A 68 3.24 1.02 23.67
C ASN A 68 1.82 0.55 23.32
N LEU A 69 1.67 -0.36 22.34
CA LEU A 69 0.41 -0.88 21.84
C LEU A 69 0.33 -2.40 22.05
N ILE A 70 -0.08 -2.82 23.21
CA ILE A 70 -0.38 -4.22 23.52
C ILE A 70 -1.89 -4.40 23.74
N TYR A 71 -2.45 -5.49 23.22
CA TYR A 71 -3.89 -5.69 23.21
C TYR A 71 -4.33 -6.75 24.22
N PRO A 72 -5.43 -6.51 24.95
CA PRO A 72 -6.01 -7.51 25.85
C PRO A 72 -6.40 -8.79 25.10
N GLY A 73 -6.04 -9.94 25.68
CA GLY A 73 -6.29 -11.26 25.09
C GLY A 73 -5.08 -11.87 24.37
N GLU A 74 -4.07 -11.08 24.03
CA GLU A 74 -2.83 -11.62 23.47
C GLU A 74 -2.01 -12.36 24.50
N VAL A 75 -1.26 -13.38 24.03
CA VAL A 75 -0.47 -14.27 24.88
C VAL A 75 1.01 -13.85 24.85
N LEU A 76 1.46 -13.26 25.94
CA LEU A 76 2.83 -12.81 26.12
C LEU A 76 3.70 -13.95 26.68
N SER A 77 4.85 -14.22 26.07
CA SER A 77 5.86 -15.14 26.57
C SER A 77 6.72 -14.44 27.62
N LEU A 78 6.85 -15.04 28.81
CA LEU A 78 7.68 -14.52 29.91
C LEU A 78 9.08 -15.15 29.96
N LYS A 79 9.35 -16.17 29.14
CA LYS A 79 10.66 -16.81 29.00
C LYS A 79 11.07 -16.88 27.54
N PRO A 80 12.37 -16.72 27.22
CA PRO A 80 12.87 -17.03 25.90
C PRO A 80 12.48 -18.47 25.55
N ARG A 81 11.72 -18.65 24.48
CA ARG A 81 11.45 -20.00 23.97
C ARG A 81 12.76 -20.51 23.40
N PRO A 82 13.36 -21.60 23.95
CA PRO A 82 14.51 -22.19 23.29
C PRO A 82 14.09 -22.58 21.87
N PRO A 83 14.92 -22.35 20.86
CA PRO A 83 14.61 -22.83 19.52
C PRO A 83 14.36 -24.33 19.66
N LYS A 84 13.17 -24.81 19.32
CA LYS A 84 12.89 -26.23 19.19
C LYS A 84 13.68 -26.73 17.99
N LEU A 85 14.93 -27.11 18.22
CA LEU A 85 15.61 -27.99 17.30
C LEU A 85 14.85 -29.32 17.36
N PRO A 86 14.30 -29.80 16.25
CA PRO A 86 13.69 -31.11 16.22
C PRO A 86 14.80 -32.12 16.50
N VAL A 87 14.71 -32.83 17.66
CA VAL A 87 15.54 -34.00 17.93
C VAL A 87 14.99 -35.09 16.99
N VAL A 88 15.57 -35.19 15.80
CA VAL A 88 15.32 -36.31 14.90
C VAL A 88 16.00 -37.53 15.53
N LYS A 89 15.23 -38.40 16.19
CA LYS A 89 15.67 -39.79 16.47
C LYS A 89 15.74 -40.48 15.09
N VAL A 90 16.96 -40.61 14.58
CA VAL A 90 17.22 -41.36 13.37
C VAL A 90 17.04 -42.83 13.71
N THR A 91 15.90 -43.40 13.46
CA THR A 91 15.68 -44.85 13.34
C THR A 91 15.99 -45.23 11.90
N PRO A 92 16.81 -46.26 11.60
CA PRO A 92 17.29 -46.54 10.24
C PRO A 92 16.27 -47.31 9.39
N GLN A 93 15.01 -46.93 9.40
CA GLN A 93 13.97 -47.41 8.50
C GLN A 93 12.86 -46.37 8.36
N THR A 94 13.18 -45.18 7.86
CA THR A 94 12.13 -44.27 7.44
C THR A 94 12.30 -44.08 5.94
N ARG A 95 11.35 -44.62 5.17
CA ARG A 95 11.11 -44.18 3.80
C ARG A 95 11.25 -42.68 3.75
N VAL A 96 12.11 -42.18 2.87
CA VAL A 96 12.18 -40.76 2.53
C VAL A 96 10.80 -40.37 2.02
N ALA A 97 9.93 -39.91 2.92
CA ALA A 97 8.78 -39.13 2.51
C ALA A 97 9.38 -37.93 1.80
N SER A 98 9.10 -37.81 0.51
CA SER A 98 9.51 -36.66 -0.28
C SER A 98 9.17 -35.40 0.54
N LEU A 99 10.19 -34.63 0.91
CA LEU A 99 10.00 -33.28 1.39
C LEU A 99 9.20 -32.61 0.30
N LYS A 100 7.90 -32.39 0.56
CA LYS A 100 7.11 -31.52 -0.28
C LYS A 100 7.84 -30.20 -0.21
N GLU A 101 8.55 -29.88 -1.26
CA GLU A 101 9.28 -28.63 -1.42
C GLU A 101 8.29 -27.55 -1.05
N MET A 102 8.50 -26.87 0.06
CA MET A 102 7.63 -25.76 0.47
C MET A 102 7.78 -24.77 -0.66
N GLU A 103 6.72 -24.59 -1.44
CA GLU A 103 6.68 -23.54 -2.45
C GLU A 103 7.11 -22.24 -1.78
N PRO A 104 8.04 -21.51 -2.37
CA PRO A 104 8.44 -20.21 -1.84
C PRO A 104 7.19 -19.36 -1.66
N PRO A 105 7.12 -18.54 -0.61
CA PRO A 105 5.97 -17.66 -0.40
C PRO A 105 5.75 -16.85 -1.68
N PRO A 106 4.49 -16.63 -2.07
CA PRO A 106 4.19 -15.90 -3.29
C PRO A 106 4.87 -14.52 -3.24
N PRO A 107 5.41 -14.04 -4.36
CA PRO A 107 6.09 -12.75 -4.39
C PRO A 107 5.12 -11.63 -4.03
N VAL A 108 5.56 -10.75 -3.14
CA VAL A 108 4.79 -9.58 -2.70
C VAL A 108 5.28 -8.37 -3.46
N LEU A 109 4.36 -7.64 -4.05
CA LEU A 109 4.64 -6.34 -4.64
C LEU A 109 4.33 -5.25 -3.63
N TYR A 110 5.38 -4.57 -3.14
CA TYR A 110 5.21 -3.42 -2.26
C TYR A 110 4.98 -2.17 -3.07
N TYR A 111 3.89 -1.49 -2.78
CA TYR A 111 3.54 -0.24 -3.42
C TYR A 111 3.56 0.91 -2.41
N SER A 112 4.72 1.57 -2.29
CA SER A 112 4.99 2.57 -1.25
C SER A 112 4.23 3.90 -1.42
N ARG A 113 3.61 4.11 -2.56
CA ARG A 113 2.88 5.36 -2.89
C ARG A 113 1.38 5.13 -3.00
N GLY A 114 0.83 4.22 -2.18
CA GLY A 114 -0.55 3.77 -2.26
C GLY A 114 -1.58 4.88 -2.46
N GLY A 115 -2.44 4.70 -3.46
CA GLY A 115 -3.60 5.52 -3.70
C GLY A 115 -3.48 6.60 -4.78
N HIS A 116 -2.27 6.93 -5.30
CA HIS A 116 -2.10 7.97 -6.31
C HIS A 116 -2.12 7.47 -7.76
N GLU A 117 -2.19 6.18 -7.97
CA GLU A 117 -2.25 5.54 -9.29
C GLU A 117 -3.49 5.93 -10.09
N GLY A 118 -4.55 6.39 -9.41
CA GLY A 118 -5.83 6.66 -10.05
C GLY A 118 -6.52 5.39 -10.53
N PHE A 119 -7.58 5.54 -11.34
CA PHE A 119 -8.35 4.45 -11.90
C PHE A 119 -9.30 4.96 -12.99
N ILE A 120 -10.01 4.06 -13.68
CA ILE A 120 -11.10 4.41 -14.58
C ILE A 120 -12.41 4.02 -13.90
N ALA A 121 -13.27 5.01 -13.64
CA ALA A 121 -14.61 4.80 -13.12
C ALA A 121 -15.63 4.68 -14.26
N PRO A 122 -16.63 3.80 -14.20
CA PRO A 122 -17.65 3.66 -15.24
C PRO A 122 -18.47 4.94 -15.41
N ASP A 123 -18.73 5.63 -14.30
CA ASP A 123 -19.44 6.89 -14.24
C ASP A 123 -18.60 8.00 -13.62
N GLU A 124 -19.10 9.25 -13.63
CA GLU A 124 -18.44 10.34 -12.92
C GLU A 124 -18.34 9.98 -11.43
N TRP A 125 -17.10 10.02 -10.93
CA TRP A 125 -16.87 9.67 -9.54
C TRP A 125 -17.47 10.72 -8.61
N GLU A 126 -18.37 10.30 -7.75
CA GLU A 126 -19.07 11.17 -6.82
C GLU A 126 -18.08 11.90 -5.90
N HIS A 127 -18.35 13.15 -5.64
CA HIS A 127 -17.56 14.00 -4.75
C HIS A 127 -18.45 14.60 -3.66
N MET A 128 -17.86 14.86 -2.51
CA MET A 128 -18.53 15.49 -1.38
C MET A 128 -18.44 17.01 -1.46
N GLY A 129 -17.34 17.52 -1.98
CA GLY A 129 -17.08 18.95 -2.12
C GLY A 129 -15.90 19.27 -3.02
N THR A 130 -15.46 20.53 -2.96
CA THR A 130 -14.38 21.07 -3.79
C THR A 130 -13.48 22.02 -3.00
N ILE A 131 -12.24 22.19 -3.47
CA ILE A 131 -11.31 23.21 -2.97
C ILE A 131 -11.72 24.55 -3.59
N LEU A 132 -12.06 25.52 -2.75
CA LEU A 132 -12.49 26.87 -3.16
C LEU A 132 -11.32 27.81 -3.36
N SER A 133 -10.38 27.84 -2.43
CA SER A 133 -9.26 28.78 -2.38
C SER A 133 -8.15 28.25 -1.48
N SER A 134 -7.08 29.02 -1.32
CA SER A 134 -6.01 28.80 -0.36
C SER A 134 -5.64 30.08 0.37
N ASP A 135 -4.92 29.95 1.48
CA ASP A 135 -4.33 31.06 2.23
C ASP A 135 -2.81 30.86 2.39
N PRO A 136 -1.96 31.76 1.80
CA PRO A 136 -2.31 32.83 0.86
C PRO A 136 -2.87 32.28 -0.46
N PRO A 137 -3.61 33.10 -1.23
CA PRO A 137 -4.18 32.67 -2.52
C PRO A 137 -3.08 32.24 -3.51
N LYS A 138 -3.12 30.99 -3.94
CA LYS A 138 -2.19 30.36 -4.90
C LYS A 138 -2.94 29.71 -6.05
N ILE A 139 -2.30 29.59 -7.20
CA ILE A 139 -2.82 28.85 -8.35
C ILE A 139 -2.53 27.35 -8.18
N LEU A 140 -1.30 27.02 -7.80
CA LEU A 140 -0.84 25.67 -7.55
C LEU A 140 -0.67 25.47 -6.04
N LEU A 141 -1.25 24.38 -5.54
CA LEU A 141 -1.26 24.03 -4.12
C LEU A 141 -0.36 22.82 -3.90
N GLY A 142 0.47 22.91 -2.88
CA GLY A 142 1.41 21.87 -2.49
C GLY A 142 1.23 21.44 -1.04
N GLU A 143 2.04 20.49 -0.63
CA GLU A 143 2.07 19.99 0.75
C GLU A 143 2.35 21.13 1.74
N GLY A 144 1.59 21.14 2.83
CA GLY A 144 1.65 22.17 3.87
C GLY A 144 0.76 23.39 3.62
N ASP A 145 0.21 23.60 2.41
CA ASP A 145 -0.67 24.71 2.12
C ASP A 145 -2.02 24.56 2.85
N THR A 146 -2.56 25.72 3.28
CA THR A 146 -3.92 25.80 3.82
C THR A 146 -4.90 26.06 2.70
N VAL A 147 -5.97 25.27 2.65
CA VAL A 147 -7.04 25.37 1.64
C VAL A 147 -8.40 25.53 2.31
N TYR A 148 -9.33 26.15 1.61
CA TYR A 148 -10.73 26.24 2.00
C TYR A 148 -11.59 25.35 1.11
N THR A 149 -12.54 24.65 1.72
CA THR A 149 -13.44 23.74 1.04
C THR A 149 -14.90 24.13 1.25
N ASN A 150 -15.79 23.70 0.37
CA ASN A 150 -17.24 23.95 0.46
C ASN A 150 -17.99 22.85 1.22
N VAL A 151 -17.33 22.19 2.17
CA VAL A 151 -17.94 21.21 3.08
C VAL A 151 -17.81 21.67 4.53
N GLY A 152 -18.81 21.38 5.35
CA GLY A 152 -18.86 21.85 6.74
C GLY A 152 -19.75 21.00 7.64
N TRP A 153 -20.35 21.63 8.66
CA TRP A 153 -21.19 20.93 9.64
C TRP A 153 -22.35 20.16 9.02
N ASP A 154 -23.01 20.74 7.99
CA ASP A 154 -24.15 20.11 7.32
C ASP A 154 -23.76 18.83 6.57
N ASP A 155 -22.48 18.71 6.21
CA ASP A 155 -21.93 17.53 5.52
C ASP A 155 -21.33 16.51 6.50
N GLY A 156 -21.45 16.78 7.84
CA GLY A 156 -20.92 15.92 8.89
C GLY A 156 -19.41 16.01 9.10
N VAL A 157 -18.75 17.02 8.50
CA VAL A 157 -17.29 17.21 8.57
C VAL A 157 -16.86 17.66 9.96
N ARG A 158 -15.73 17.13 10.42
CA ARG A 158 -15.08 17.46 11.69
C ARG A 158 -13.61 17.75 11.49
N ALA A 159 -13.01 18.47 12.44
CA ALA A 159 -11.55 18.64 12.48
C ALA A 159 -10.87 17.26 12.61
N GLY A 160 -9.81 17.04 11.84
CA GLY A 160 -9.10 15.78 11.73
C GLY A 160 -9.60 14.85 10.61
N ASP A 161 -10.75 15.14 9.99
CA ASP A 161 -11.25 14.36 8.86
C ASP A 161 -10.29 14.49 7.66
N ARG A 162 -10.07 13.37 6.96
CA ARG A 162 -9.16 13.31 5.81
C ARG A 162 -9.93 13.09 4.52
N PHE A 163 -9.55 13.84 3.49
CA PHE A 163 -10.14 13.77 2.16
C PHE A 163 -9.09 13.53 1.11
N THR A 164 -9.41 12.64 0.17
CA THR A 164 -8.68 12.49 -1.09
C THR A 164 -9.06 13.63 -2.02
N VAL A 165 -8.06 14.33 -2.55
CA VAL A 165 -8.22 15.35 -3.58
C VAL A 165 -8.04 14.70 -4.94
N PHE A 166 -9.00 14.90 -5.83
CA PHE A 166 -9.00 14.25 -7.15
C PHE A 166 -9.55 15.16 -8.26
N ARG A 167 -9.30 14.75 -9.49
CA ARG A 167 -9.87 15.32 -10.69
C ARG A 167 -10.38 14.20 -11.58
N THR A 168 -11.63 14.31 -12.02
CA THR A 168 -12.14 13.50 -13.11
C THR A 168 -11.71 14.15 -14.42
N SER A 169 -11.01 13.42 -15.24
CA SER A 169 -10.53 13.90 -16.54
C SER A 169 -11.43 13.38 -17.68
N LYS A 170 -10.92 13.41 -18.89
CA LYS A 170 -11.64 12.98 -20.11
C LYS A 170 -12.22 11.57 -20.02
N VAL A 171 -13.25 11.33 -20.82
CA VAL A 171 -13.75 9.99 -21.15
C VAL A 171 -12.62 9.17 -21.78
N VAL A 172 -12.46 7.93 -21.32
CA VAL A 172 -11.56 6.94 -21.91
C VAL A 172 -12.35 6.10 -22.91
N LEU A 173 -11.85 6.04 -24.13
CA LEU A 173 -12.40 5.20 -25.19
C LEU A 173 -11.50 3.98 -25.36
N HIS A 174 -12.09 2.85 -25.58
CA HIS A 174 -11.39 1.60 -25.88
C HIS A 174 -10.63 1.74 -27.21
N PRO A 175 -9.31 1.49 -27.24
CA PRO A 175 -8.45 1.81 -28.38
C PRO A 175 -8.78 0.99 -29.64
N ILE A 176 -9.37 -0.21 -29.49
CA ILE A 176 -9.71 -1.07 -30.63
C ILE A 176 -11.17 -0.87 -31.08
N THR A 177 -12.10 -0.81 -30.12
CA THR A 177 -13.55 -0.81 -30.44
C THR A 177 -14.15 0.58 -30.51
N GLY A 178 -13.46 1.61 -29.99
CA GLY A 178 -13.97 2.98 -29.87
C GLY A 178 -15.09 3.15 -28.82
N ARG A 179 -15.50 2.10 -28.13
CA ARG A 179 -16.56 2.15 -27.12
C ARG A 179 -16.07 2.91 -25.89
N ARG A 180 -16.98 3.57 -25.19
CA ARG A 180 -16.68 4.21 -23.91
C ARG A 180 -16.34 3.14 -22.86
N VAL A 181 -15.18 3.31 -22.18
CA VAL A 181 -14.76 2.50 -21.05
C VAL A 181 -15.19 3.17 -19.75
N GLY A 182 -14.96 4.47 -19.61
CA GLY A 182 -15.31 5.21 -18.40
C GLY A 182 -14.63 6.57 -18.34
N TYR A 183 -14.52 7.12 -17.12
CA TYR A 183 -13.85 8.37 -16.83
C TYR A 183 -12.56 8.12 -16.05
N LYS A 184 -11.47 8.68 -16.51
CA LYS A 184 -10.20 8.61 -15.79
C LYS A 184 -10.23 9.52 -14.56
N VAL A 185 -10.02 8.95 -13.40
CA VAL A 185 -9.89 9.64 -12.12
C VAL A 185 -8.42 9.75 -11.76
N ALA A 186 -7.91 10.97 -11.66
CA ALA A 186 -6.55 11.25 -11.22
C ALA A 186 -6.59 11.67 -9.75
N ILE A 187 -5.87 10.95 -8.88
CA ILE A 187 -5.66 11.35 -7.50
C ILE A 187 -4.55 12.40 -7.48
N LEU A 188 -4.85 13.55 -6.89
CA LEU A 188 -3.94 14.70 -6.83
C LEU A 188 -3.20 14.78 -5.50
N GLY A 189 -3.86 14.40 -4.40
CA GLY A 189 -3.29 14.48 -3.05
C GLY A 189 -4.30 14.15 -1.98
N GLU A 190 -3.96 14.51 -0.76
CA GLU A 190 -4.82 14.38 0.42
C GLU A 190 -4.81 15.68 1.21
N ILE A 191 -5.92 15.98 1.86
CA ILE A 191 -6.06 17.09 2.80
C ILE A 191 -6.62 16.58 4.12
N GLU A 192 -6.27 17.26 5.21
CA GLU A 192 -6.83 17.02 6.54
C GLU A 192 -7.48 18.31 7.04
N VAL A 193 -8.72 18.21 7.50
CA VAL A 193 -9.49 19.34 8.02
C VAL A 193 -8.85 19.85 9.30
N SER A 194 -8.43 21.12 9.28
CA SER A 194 -7.88 21.80 10.43
C SER A 194 -8.99 22.38 11.32
N GLU A 195 -10.00 22.99 10.70
CA GLU A 195 -11.11 23.63 11.39
C GLU A 195 -12.36 23.69 10.52
N VAL A 196 -13.53 23.50 11.12
CA VAL A 196 -14.82 23.71 10.44
C VAL A 196 -15.31 25.12 10.73
N LEU A 197 -15.38 25.94 9.71
CA LEU A 197 -15.65 27.38 9.80
C LEU A 197 -17.14 27.71 9.73
N GLY A 198 -17.98 26.78 9.33
CA GLY A 198 -19.42 26.97 9.20
C GLY A 198 -20.15 25.77 8.60
N ASN A 199 -21.42 25.98 8.26
CA ASN A 199 -22.29 24.93 7.78
C ASN A 199 -21.77 24.26 6.51
N LYS A 200 -21.20 25.04 5.59
CA LYS A 200 -20.71 24.62 4.27
C LYS A 200 -19.29 25.11 4.00
N MET A 201 -18.46 25.21 5.04
CA MET A 201 -17.08 25.67 4.87
C MET A 201 -16.16 25.06 5.93
N SER A 202 -15.00 24.62 5.51
CA SER A 202 -13.90 24.25 6.39
C SER A 202 -12.55 24.69 5.84
N SER A 203 -11.58 24.86 6.73
CA SER A 203 -10.17 24.97 6.41
C SER A 203 -9.51 23.61 6.54
N ALA A 204 -8.60 23.30 5.65
CA ALA A 204 -7.86 22.05 5.66
C ALA A 204 -6.42 22.30 5.26
N ARG A 205 -5.51 21.43 5.69
CA ARG A 205 -4.11 21.42 5.29
C ARG A 205 -3.88 20.33 4.23
N VAL A 206 -3.12 20.65 3.19
CA VAL A 206 -2.63 19.65 2.25
C VAL A 206 -1.58 18.79 2.96
N THR A 207 -1.89 17.51 3.18
CA THR A 207 -1.00 16.55 3.86
C THR A 207 -0.11 15.80 2.89
N ASN A 208 -0.61 15.54 1.67
CA ASN A 208 0.14 14.88 0.61
C ASN A 208 -0.21 15.54 -0.73
N SER A 209 0.79 15.80 -1.56
CA SER A 209 0.62 16.30 -2.93
C SER A 209 1.35 15.38 -3.90
N PHE A 210 0.59 14.54 -4.61
CA PHE A 210 1.12 13.60 -5.61
C PHE A 210 1.21 14.24 -6.99
N ARG A 211 0.36 15.23 -7.24
CA ARG A 211 0.21 15.99 -8.48
C ARG A 211 -0.22 17.41 -8.17
N GLU A 212 -0.17 18.27 -9.19
CA GLU A 212 -0.64 19.64 -9.07
C GLU A 212 -2.09 19.72 -8.61
N ILE A 213 -2.29 20.26 -7.40
CA ILE A 213 -3.62 20.56 -6.86
C ILE A 213 -3.97 21.99 -7.26
N THR A 214 -5.16 22.20 -7.79
CA THR A 214 -5.67 23.52 -8.14
C THR A 214 -7.04 23.77 -7.52
N ARG A 215 -7.48 25.02 -7.50
CA ARG A 215 -8.86 25.36 -7.15
C ARG A 215 -9.85 24.60 -8.02
N GLY A 216 -10.99 24.23 -7.48
CA GLY A 216 -12.00 23.41 -8.15
C GLY A 216 -11.68 21.92 -8.16
N ALA A 217 -10.55 21.49 -7.62
CA ALA A 217 -10.29 20.05 -7.38
C ALA A 217 -11.36 19.50 -6.44
N ARG A 218 -11.85 18.30 -6.76
CA ARG A 218 -12.93 17.63 -6.03
C ARG A 218 -12.35 16.90 -4.82
N ILE A 219 -13.14 16.77 -3.75
CA ILE A 219 -12.76 16.06 -2.55
C ILE A 219 -13.81 15.01 -2.16
N ARG A 220 -13.34 13.92 -1.55
CA ARG A 220 -14.17 12.89 -0.93
C ARG A 220 -13.42 12.23 0.24
N PRO A 221 -14.12 11.60 1.21
CA PRO A 221 -13.45 10.88 2.30
C PRO A 221 -12.40 9.91 1.80
N VAL A 222 -11.26 9.84 2.49
CA VAL A 222 -10.18 8.91 2.17
C VAL A 222 -10.68 7.48 2.27
N GLN A 223 -10.44 6.69 1.24
CA GLN A 223 -10.65 5.24 1.29
C GLN A 223 -9.32 4.55 1.64
N PRO A 224 -9.36 3.45 2.41
CA PRO A 224 -8.16 2.67 2.69
C PRO A 224 -7.47 2.27 1.38
N SER A 225 -6.21 2.62 1.23
CA SER A 225 -5.40 2.19 0.08
C SER A 225 -4.68 0.89 0.40
N VAL A 226 -4.66 -0.03 -0.55
CA VAL A 226 -3.85 -1.25 -0.45
C VAL A 226 -2.39 -0.87 -0.68
N LYS A 227 -1.54 -1.09 0.32
CA LYS A 227 -0.09 -0.79 0.23
C LYS A 227 0.73 -1.98 -0.27
N GLU A 228 0.20 -3.17 -0.10
CA GLU A 228 0.86 -4.43 -0.43
C GLU A 228 -0.09 -5.31 -1.24
N VAL A 229 0.43 -5.89 -2.29
CA VAL A 229 -0.33 -6.80 -3.15
C VAL A 229 0.48 -8.07 -3.31
N VAL A 230 -0.10 -9.21 -2.95
CA VAL A 230 0.49 -10.52 -3.18
C VAL A 230 0.18 -10.94 -4.61
N LEU A 231 1.22 -11.22 -5.39
CA LEU A 231 1.06 -11.66 -6.77
C LEU A 231 0.35 -13.02 -6.83
N LYS A 232 -0.64 -13.11 -7.69
CA LYS A 232 -1.49 -14.30 -7.86
C LYS A 232 -1.67 -14.60 -9.34
N LYS A 233 -1.69 -15.86 -9.65
CA LYS A 233 -2.12 -16.35 -10.95
C LYS A 233 -3.65 -16.39 -11.02
N GLY A 234 -4.19 -16.34 -12.22
CA GLY A 234 -5.61 -16.55 -12.46
C GLY A 234 -5.99 -18.02 -12.47
N ASN A 235 -7.30 -18.27 -12.46
CA ASN A 235 -7.85 -19.63 -12.53
C ASN A 235 -8.45 -19.94 -13.92
N GLU A 236 -8.74 -18.91 -14.71
CA GLU A 236 -9.41 -19.03 -16.00
C GLU A 236 -8.72 -18.13 -17.03
N LYS A 237 -8.84 -18.51 -18.31
CA LYS A 237 -8.29 -17.71 -19.39
C LYS A 237 -9.10 -16.41 -19.54
N LEU A 238 -8.45 -15.28 -19.36
CA LEU A 238 -9.02 -13.95 -19.53
C LEU A 238 -8.09 -13.10 -20.40
N GLU A 239 -8.66 -12.44 -21.40
CA GLU A 239 -7.95 -11.53 -22.30
C GLU A 239 -8.61 -10.15 -22.22
N GLY A 240 -7.81 -9.11 -22.37
CA GLY A 240 -8.23 -7.70 -22.35
C GLY A 240 -7.20 -6.82 -23.05
N PHE A 241 -7.31 -5.51 -22.82
CA PHE A 241 -6.46 -4.51 -23.47
C PHE A 241 -5.99 -3.45 -22.50
N VAL A 242 -4.81 -2.89 -22.76
CA VAL A 242 -4.37 -1.66 -22.15
C VAL A 242 -5.17 -0.52 -22.77
N VAL A 243 -6.05 0.13 -21.99
CA VAL A 243 -6.95 1.17 -22.50
C VAL A 243 -6.43 2.58 -22.28
N GLU A 244 -5.62 2.79 -21.21
CA GLU A 244 -5.06 4.11 -20.91
C GLU A 244 -3.81 3.94 -20.01
N THR A 245 -3.01 4.99 -19.88
CA THR A 245 -1.87 5.06 -18.96
C THR A 245 -2.01 6.24 -17.99
N LEU A 246 -1.28 6.20 -16.87
CA LEU A 246 -1.43 7.21 -15.81
C LEU A 246 -1.18 8.62 -16.30
N ASN A 247 -0.13 8.83 -17.08
CA ASN A 247 0.31 10.17 -17.51
C ASN A 247 -0.10 10.53 -18.94
N ASN A 248 -1.02 9.78 -19.57
CA ASN A 248 -1.34 9.89 -21.00
C ASN A 248 -0.08 9.72 -21.89
N ILE A 249 0.91 9.01 -21.41
CA ILE A 249 2.14 8.71 -22.14
C ILE A 249 1.80 7.64 -23.17
N GLU A 250 2.15 7.87 -24.42
CA GLU A 250 1.91 6.90 -25.49
C GLU A 250 2.75 5.63 -25.28
N LEU A 251 3.92 5.77 -24.65
CA LEU A 251 4.91 4.74 -24.48
C LEU A 251 5.21 4.54 -22.99
N SER A 252 4.79 3.40 -22.44
CA SER A 252 4.99 3.06 -21.02
C SER A 252 5.98 1.90 -20.86
N GLY A 253 6.63 1.83 -19.71
CA GLY A 253 7.62 0.82 -19.37
C GLY A 253 7.51 0.35 -17.94
N LYS A 254 8.50 -0.42 -17.47
CA LYS A 254 8.55 -0.94 -16.11
C LYS A 254 8.42 0.16 -15.06
N GLY A 255 7.51 -0.02 -14.10
CA GLY A 255 7.20 0.92 -13.03
C GLY A 255 6.07 1.91 -13.36
N ASP A 256 5.61 1.97 -14.61
CA ASP A 256 4.49 2.81 -15.01
C ASP A 256 3.15 2.14 -14.69
N ILE A 257 2.13 2.98 -14.51
CA ILE A 257 0.75 2.54 -14.27
C ILE A 257 -0.02 2.51 -15.60
N ALA A 258 -0.72 1.41 -15.82
CA ALA A 258 -1.64 1.25 -16.94
C ALA A 258 -3.00 0.75 -16.45
N TYR A 259 -4.04 1.05 -17.23
CA TYR A 259 -5.41 0.66 -16.96
C TYR A 259 -5.88 -0.34 -18.01
N LEU A 260 -6.56 -1.38 -17.52
CA LEU A 260 -7.09 -2.48 -18.32
C LEU A 260 -8.61 -2.40 -18.41
N ASP A 261 -9.19 -2.95 -19.47
CA ASP A 261 -10.64 -3.06 -19.69
C ASP A 261 -11.25 -4.34 -19.14
N VAL A 262 -10.57 -4.95 -18.17
CA VAL A 262 -11.04 -6.10 -17.41
C VAL A 262 -11.07 -5.76 -15.93
N GLY A 263 -12.15 -6.14 -15.24
CA GLY A 263 -12.45 -5.71 -13.88
C GLY A 263 -12.98 -6.83 -12.98
N GLU A 264 -13.68 -6.43 -11.92
CA GLU A 264 -14.28 -7.36 -10.95
C GLU A 264 -15.32 -8.28 -11.61
N GLU A 265 -16.12 -7.76 -12.55
CA GLU A 265 -17.12 -8.55 -13.27
C GLU A 265 -16.50 -9.66 -14.14
N ASP A 266 -15.24 -9.49 -14.55
CA ASP A 266 -14.46 -10.50 -15.29
C ASP A 266 -13.69 -11.45 -14.36
N GLY A 267 -13.86 -11.31 -13.03
CA GLY A 267 -13.17 -12.15 -12.04
C GLY A 267 -11.75 -11.72 -11.74
N VAL A 268 -11.34 -10.51 -12.12
CA VAL A 268 -10.03 -9.94 -11.77
C VAL A 268 -9.98 -9.59 -10.30
N VAL A 269 -8.88 -9.93 -9.64
CA VAL A 269 -8.63 -9.57 -8.24
C VAL A 269 -7.26 -8.90 -8.09
N PRO A 270 -7.06 -8.05 -7.06
CA PRO A 270 -5.75 -7.48 -6.77
C PRO A 270 -4.69 -8.59 -6.61
N GLY A 271 -3.56 -8.40 -7.28
CA GLY A 271 -2.48 -9.39 -7.34
C GLY A 271 -2.44 -10.21 -8.61
N ASN A 272 -3.51 -10.27 -9.40
CA ASN A 272 -3.46 -10.95 -10.69
C ASN A 272 -2.35 -10.37 -11.56
N THR A 273 -1.65 -11.24 -12.27
CA THR A 273 -0.63 -10.86 -13.26
C THR A 273 -1.11 -11.16 -14.66
N PHE A 274 -0.87 -10.22 -15.57
CA PHE A 274 -1.17 -10.39 -16.99
C PHE A 274 0.11 -10.25 -17.81
N SER A 275 0.27 -11.12 -18.77
CA SER A 275 1.26 -11.01 -19.84
C SER A 275 0.76 -10.04 -20.91
N ILE A 276 1.61 -9.11 -21.36
CA ILE A 276 1.27 -8.05 -22.34
C ILE A 276 1.85 -8.41 -23.70
N TYR A 277 1.03 -8.35 -24.73
CA TYR A 277 1.38 -8.71 -26.10
C TYR A 277 1.10 -7.58 -27.07
N LYS A 278 2.02 -7.34 -28.00
CA LYS A 278 1.71 -6.58 -29.23
C LYS A 278 0.77 -7.39 -30.11
N LEU A 279 -0.23 -6.73 -30.65
CA LEU A 279 -1.17 -7.36 -31.58
C LEU A 279 -0.48 -7.88 -32.85
N PRO A 280 -1.05 -8.91 -33.49
CA PRO A 280 -0.60 -9.37 -34.80
C PRO A 280 -0.59 -8.20 -35.80
N ARG A 281 0.46 -8.08 -36.58
CA ARG A 281 0.57 -7.06 -37.61
C ARG A 281 0.86 -7.65 -38.97
N LYS A 282 0.37 -7.00 -40.01
CA LYS A 282 0.68 -7.36 -41.39
C LYS A 282 1.99 -6.71 -41.82
N ALA A 283 2.84 -7.50 -42.49
CA ALA A 283 4.07 -6.99 -43.12
C ALA A 283 4.10 -7.49 -44.56
N PHE A 284 4.59 -6.65 -45.48
CA PHE A 284 4.79 -7.06 -46.87
C PHE A 284 6.15 -7.77 -47.00
N ASP A 285 6.15 -8.97 -47.56
CA ASP A 285 7.37 -9.72 -47.87
C ASP A 285 7.73 -9.44 -49.34
N PRO A 286 8.82 -8.73 -49.61
CA PRO A 286 9.22 -8.35 -50.95
C PRO A 286 9.69 -9.55 -51.79
N ASP A 287 10.19 -10.62 -51.17
CA ASP A 287 10.75 -11.75 -51.89
C ASP A 287 9.66 -12.64 -52.49
N ILE A 288 8.54 -12.78 -51.81
CA ILE A 288 7.39 -13.57 -52.27
C ILE A 288 6.24 -12.71 -52.81
N GLY A 289 6.36 -11.35 -52.71
CA GLY A 289 5.34 -10.43 -53.19
C GLY A 289 4.01 -10.52 -52.46
N LYS A 290 4.00 -10.99 -51.18
CA LYS A 290 2.76 -11.24 -50.42
C LYS A 290 2.81 -10.58 -49.06
N THR A 291 1.64 -10.27 -48.51
CA THR A 291 1.49 -9.84 -47.14
C THR A 291 1.48 -11.04 -46.21
N VAL A 292 2.37 -11.05 -45.24
CA VAL A 292 2.46 -12.07 -44.17
C VAL A 292 1.98 -11.48 -42.86
N THR A 293 1.44 -12.32 -41.98
CA THR A 293 1.03 -11.88 -40.63
C THR A 293 2.12 -12.24 -39.63
N ILE A 294 2.69 -11.22 -38.97
CA ILE A 294 3.60 -11.39 -37.86
C ILE A 294 2.75 -11.74 -36.62
N PRO A 295 3.08 -12.84 -35.92
CA PRO A 295 2.32 -13.25 -34.74
C PRO A 295 2.42 -12.25 -33.58
N PRO A 296 1.52 -12.32 -32.56
CA PRO A 296 1.62 -11.54 -31.37
C PRO A 296 2.97 -11.81 -30.66
N SER A 297 3.56 -10.78 -30.06
CA SER A 297 4.84 -10.90 -29.35
C SER A 297 4.70 -10.41 -27.92
N LEU A 298 5.18 -11.22 -26.97
CA LEU A 298 5.25 -10.86 -25.55
C LEU A 298 6.18 -9.65 -25.38
N VAL A 299 5.71 -8.60 -24.71
CA VAL A 299 6.46 -7.37 -24.50
C VAL A 299 6.59 -6.98 -23.02
N GLY A 300 5.85 -7.58 -22.13
CA GLY A 300 5.95 -7.28 -20.71
C GLY A 300 4.94 -8.02 -19.85
N LYS A 301 4.91 -7.65 -18.57
CA LYS A 301 3.92 -8.11 -17.59
C LYS A 301 3.41 -6.96 -16.75
N ILE A 302 2.17 -7.02 -16.34
CA ILE A 302 1.50 -6.07 -15.48
C ILE A 302 0.88 -6.80 -14.28
N ALA A 303 1.02 -6.23 -13.09
CA ALA A 303 0.39 -6.72 -11.87
C ALA A 303 -0.75 -5.79 -11.47
N VAL A 304 -1.92 -6.34 -11.20
CA VAL A 304 -3.10 -5.58 -10.80
C VAL A 304 -2.97 -5.11 -9.36
N LEU A 305 -3.09 -3.80 -9.16
CA LEU A 305 -3.07 -3.14 -7.84
C LEU A 305 -4.47 -2.89 -7.30
N LYS A 306 -5.37 -2.43 -8.17
CA LYS A 306 -6.74 -2.04 -7.83
C LYS A 306 -7.69 -2.52 -8.90
N VAL A 307 -8.87 -2.93 -8.48
CA VAL A 307 -9.92 -3.42 -9.37
C VAL A 307 -11.17 -2.56 -9.17
N GLU A 308 -11.73 -2.10 -10.26
CA GLU A 308 -13.05 -1.49 -10.33
C GLU A 308 -14.00 -2.49 -11.01
N ARG A 309 -15.25 -2.15 -11.13
CA ARG A 309 -16.30 -3.02 -11.67
C ARG A 309 -15.92 -3.60 -13.06
N ASP A 310 -15.59 -2.74 -14.01
CA ASP A 310 -15.35 -3.10 -15.43
C ASP A 310 -13.90 -2.84 -15.86
N THR A 311 -13.03 -2.42 -14.95
CA THR A 311 -11.64 -2.03 -15.26
C THR A 311 -10.71 -2.38 -14.12
N SER A 312 -9.42 -2.46 -14.41
CA SER A 312 -8.41 -2.59 -13.37
C SER A 312 -7.22 -1.66 -13.60
N THR A 313 -6.54 -1.34 -12.50
CA THR A 313 -5.32 -0.52 -12.49
C THR A 313 -4.16 -1.43 -12.13
N GLY A 314 -3.13 -1.45 -12.97
CA GLY A 314 -1.95 -2.26 -12.74
C GLY A 314 -0.66 -1.48 -12.88
N ILE A 315 0.41 -2.04 -12.29
CA ILE A 315 1.78 -1.58 -12.46
C ILE A 315 2.52 -2.53 -13.41
N ILE A 316 3.24 -1.97 -14.36
CA ILE A 316 4.07 -2.75 -15.28
C ILE A 316 5.29 -3.25 -14.51
N ILE A 317 5.37 -4.56 -14.27
CA ILE A 317 6.46 -5.19 -13.50
C ILE A 317 7.63 -5.62 -14.38
N GLU A 318 7.36 -5.94 -15.66
CA GLU A 318 8.35 -6.29 -16.65
C GLU A 318 8.03 -5.63 -17.99
N SER A 319 9.06 -5.17 -18.70
CA SER A 319 8.91 -4.59 -20.04
C SER A 319 10.18 -4.82 -20.84
N THR A 320 10.08 -5.46 -21.98
CA THR A 320 11.15 -5.65 -22.96
C THR A 320 11.07 -4.66 -24.12
N ARG A 321 9.87 -4.08 -24.31
CA ARG A 321 9.56 -3.06 -25.30
C ARG A 321 8.54 -2.09 -24.73
N GLN A 322 8.35 -0.97 -25.38
CA GLN A 322 7.34 0.02 -25.02
C GLN A 322 5.94 -0.57 -25.10
N ILE A 323 5.15 -0.32 -24.05
CA ILE A 323 3.76 -0.73 -23.91
C ILE A 323 2.88 0.45 -24.30
N GLU A 324 1.89 0.19 -25.12
CA GLU A 324 1.01 1.21 -25.73
C GLU A 324 -0.46 0.87 -25.45
N LYS A 325 -1.32 1.88 -25.59
CA LYS A 325 -2.77 1.66 -25.61
C LYS A 325 -3.13 0.76 -26.78
N GLY A 326 -3.95 -0.23 -26.52
CA GLY A 326 -4.34 -1.24 -27.50
C GLY A 326 -3.48 -2.51 -27.47
N ASP A 327 -2.42 -2.54 -26.67
CA ASP A 327 -1.71 -3.80 -26.43
C ASP A 327 -2.64 -4.77 -25.72
N MET A 328 -2.62 -6.02 -26.15
CA MET A 328 -3.44 -7.09 -25.59
C MET A 328 -2.84 -7.59 -24.28
N VAL A 329 -3.67 -7.91 -23.31
CA VAL A 329 -3.26 -8.57 -22.07
C VAL A 329 -3.93 -9.91 -21.93
N SER A 330 -3.20 -10.88 -21.37
CA SER A 330 -3.72 -12.22 -21.06
C SER A 330 -3.35 -12.60 -19.64
N LEU A 331 -4.33 -13.04 -18.87
CA LEU A 331 -4.16 -13.43 -17.47
C LEU A 331 -3.20 -14.64 -17.38
N ASP A 332 -2.17 -14.53 -16.52
CA ASP A 332 -1.24 -15.62 -16.24
C ASP A 332 -1.94 -16.69 -15.38
N LEU A 333 -1.87 -17.95 -15.79
CA LEU A 333 -2.49 -19.11 -15.14
C LEU A 333 -1.49 -19.90 -14.28
#